data_40734607bbe9ff2b96cb629de5028f0b
#
_entry.id   40734607bbe9ff2b96cb629de5028f0b
#
_cell.length_a   1.000
_cell.length_b   1.000
_cell.length_c   1.000
_cell.angle_alpha   90.00
_cell.angle_beta   90.00
_cell.angle_gamma   90.00
#
_symmetry.space_group_name_H-M   'P 1'
#
loop_
_entity.id
_entity.type
_entity.pdbx_description
1 polymer ?
#
loop_
_entity_poly.entity_id
_entity_poly.type
_entity_poly.pdbx_seq_one_letter_code
_entity_poly.pdbx_strand_id
1 'polypeptide(L)'
;MPNIYLSPSTQEFNPYNGGGNEELYMNLIADAMEPFLRSCGIEFSRNNPQMNAAQSIAASNAGNYDLHLALHSNASPDELSGQLQGPVVYYAPGDTEGQRASVIIANNLSEIYPYSPPARAESTTNIGEVTQTRAPASFIEFAYHDNVLDAAWIRDSIDLIAENVVVSLCDYFGIPFILPSPVRTGKVNSDGAYLNIRTRPSTAAYSKGGIPDGATVTIYGQTGNWYVVEYNNIVGYANADYITII
;
A
#
# COMPACT_ATOMS: atom_id res chain seq x y z
N MET A 1 -1.52 6.88 12.55
CA MET A 1 -1.70 5.78 11.59
C MET A 1 -0.53 5.82 10.64
N PRO A 2 -0.16 4.71 10.05
CA PRO A 2 0.78 4.72 8.97
C PRO A 2 0.30 5.60 7.82
N ASN A 3 1.24 6.28 7.16
CA ASN A 3 0.97 7.12 6.00
C ASN A 3 1.99 6.80 4.90
N ILE A 4 1.53 6.36 3.73
CA ILE A 4 2.40 5.96 2.63
C ILE A 4 2.26 6.91 1.43
N TYR A 5 3.33 7.03 0.65
CA TYR A 5 3.25 7.55 -0.70
C TYR A 5 3.16 6.37 -1.68
N LEU A 6 2.02 6.22 -2.35
CA LEU A 6 1.76 5.17 -3.32
C LEU A 6 2.10 5.68 -4.72
N SER A 7 3.09 5.08 -5.36
CA SER A 7 3.65 5.50 -6.64
C SER A 7 3.51 4.40 -7.71
N PRO A 8 2.30 4.17 -8.26
CA PRO A 8 2.18 3.31 -9.42
C PRO A 8 2.90 3.90 -10.63
N SER A 9 3.44 3.03 -11.49
CA SER A 9 4.16 3.40 -12.70
C SER A 9 3.36 4.36 -13.58
N THR A 10 4.09 5.29 -14.19
CA THR A 10 3.60 6.24 -15.19
C THR A 10 4.17 5.94 -16.59
N GLN A 11 4.61 4.71 -16.83
CA GLN A 11 5.29 4.29 -18.05
C GLN A 11 4.30 3.68 -19.06
N GLU A 12 3.50 4.52 -19.70
CA GLU A 12 2.52 4.14 -20.73
C GLU A 12 3.17 3.51 -21.98
N PHE A 13 4.47 3.77 -22.18
CA PHE A 13 5.24 3.29 -23.33
C PHE A 13 5.79 1.86 -23.15
N ASN A 14 5.56 1.20 -22.04
CA ASN A 14 5.94 -0.18 -21.77
C ASN A 14 4.77 -1.14 -22.05
N PRO A 15 4.68 -1.74 -23.26
CA PRO A 15 3.55 -2.58 -23.63
C PRO A 15 3.63 -3.94 -22.93
N TYR A 16 2.49 -4.46 -22.50
CA TYR A 16 2.34 -5.82 -21.97
C TYR A 16 2.15 -6.85 -23.08
N ASN A 17 2.75 -8.00 -22.89
CA ASN A 17 2.38 -9.17 -23.69
C ASN A 17 0.88 -9.47 -23.50
N GLY A 18 0.13 -9.50 -24.59
CA GLY A 18 -1.32 -9.69 -24.56
C GLY A 18 -2.15 -8.41 -24.43
N GLY A 19 -1.52 -7.22 -24.46
CA GLY A 19 -2.19 -5.91 -24.52
C GLY A 19 -2.20 -5.14 -23.21
N GLY A 20 -2.47 -3.85 -23.31
CA GLY A 20 -2.31 -2.89 -22.23
C GLY A 20 -0.85 -2.46 -22.05
N ASN A 21 -0.56 -1.76 -20.97
CA ASN A 21 0.77 -1.25 -20.65
C ASN A 21 1.02 -1.25 -19.14
N GLU A 22 2.23 -0.91 -18.74
CA GLU A 22 2.65 -0.91 -17.34
C GLU A 22 1.86 0.11 -16.52
N GLU A 23 1.68 1.34 -16.99
CA GLU A 23 0.88 2.36 -16.31
C GLU A 23 -0.52 1.83 -16.01
N LEU A 24 -1.21 1.25 -16.99
CA LEU A 24 -2.56 0.73 -16.82
C LEU A 24 -2.64 -0.29 -15.69
N TYR A 25 -1.81 -1.33 -15.72
CA TYR A 25 -1.93 -2.42 -14.74
C TYR A 25 -1.44 -2.02 -13.35
N MET A 26 -0.41 -1.20 -13.24
CA MET A 26 0.05 -0.69 -11.94
C MET A 26 -0.98 0.24 -11.30
N ASN A 27 -1.69 1.03 -12.11
CA ASN A 27 -2.78 1.86 -11.62
C ASN A 27 -4.01 1.03 -11.23
N LEU A 28 -4.35 -0.04 -11.94
CA LEU A 28 -5.42 -0.97 -11.55
C LEU A 28 -5.10 -1.67 -10.22
N ILE A 29 -3.85 -2.10 -9.99
CA ILE A 29 -3.43 -2.65 -8.70
C ILE A 29 -3.55 -1.60 -7.60
N ALA A 30 -3.08 -0.36 -7.85
CA ALA A 30 -3.19 0.72 -6.88
C ALA A 30 -4.67 1.04 -6.55
N ASP A 31 -5.56 1.06 -7.54
CA ASP A 31 -7.01 1.25 -7.35
C ASP A 31 -7.59 0.14 -6.47
N ALA A 32 -7.22 -1.11 -6.72
CA ALA A 32 -7.65 -2.26 -5.93
C ALA A 32 -7.09 -2.25 -4.49
N MET A 33 -5.91 -1.66 -4.26
CA MET A 33 -5.32 -1.51 -2.92
C MET A 33 -6.07 -0.50 -2.05
N GLU A 34 -6.63 0.58 -2.63
CA GLU A 34 -7.22 1.69 -1.85
C GLU A 34 -8.28 1.27 -0.84
N PRO A 35 -9.27 0.40 -1.17
CA PRO A 35 -10.26 -0.06 -0.18
C PRO A 35 -9.61 -0.79 1.00
N PHE A 36 -8.60 -1.62 0.76
CA PHE A 36 -7.87 -2.34 1.82
C PHE A 36 -7.05 -1.38 2.69
N LEU A 37 -6.36 -0.40 2.08
CA LEU A 37 -5.60 0.63 2.82
C LEU A 37 -6.51 1.38 3.78
N ARG A 38 -7.68 1.84 3.30
CA ARG A 38 -8.67 2.55 4.12
C ARG A 38 -9.21 1.69 5.26
N SER A 39 -9.56 0.43 4.99
CA SER A 39 -10.11 -0.46 6.01
C SER A 39 -9.08 -0.79 7.10
N CYS A 40 -7.80 -0.90 6.75
CA CYS A 40 -6.70 -1.11 7.69
C CYS A 40 -6.26 0.19 8.40
N GLY A 41 -6.75 1.35 7.96
CA GLY A 41 -6.40 2.66 8.49
C GLY A 41 -5.02 3.14 8.06
N ILE A 42 -4.53 2.69 6.91
CA ILE A 42 -3.31 3.22 6.28
C ILE A 42 -3.71 4.44 5.46
N GLU A 43 -3.21 5.60 5.88
CA GLU A 43 -3.36 6.86 5.13
C GLU A 43 -2.43 6.83 3.91
N PHE A 44 -2.84 7.44 2.81
CA PHE A 44 -1.99 7.47 1.62
C PHE A 44 -2.21 8.72 0.78
N SER A 45 -1.15 9.12 0.09
CA SER A 45 -1.21 9.99 -1.08
C SER A 45 -0.70 9.21 -2.28
N ARG A 46 -1.20 9.53 -3.47
CA ARG A 46 -0.86 8.82 -4.69
C ARG A 46 -0.34 9.78 -5.76
N ASN A 47 0.61 9.34 -6.57
CA ASN A 47 1.05 10.10 -7.73
C ASN A 47 -0.06 10.24 -8.77
N ASN A 48 0.09 11.22 -9.65
CA ASN A 48 -0.77 11.39 -10.81
C ASN A 48 -0.14 10.65 -12.01
N PRO A 49 -0.90 9.88 -12.81
CA PRO A 49 -0.39 9.19 -14.01
C PRO A 49 0.33 10.10 -15.01
N GLN A 50 0.03 11.42 -15.04
CA GLN A 50 0.73 12.38 -15.89
C GLN A 50 2.09 12.85 -15.35
N MET A 51 2.48 12.39 -14.16
CA MET A 51 3.82 12.65 -13.61
C MET A 51 4.85 11.73 -14.27
N ASN A 52 6.11 12.17 -14.25
CA ASN A 52 7.25 11.27 -14.46
C ASN A 52 7.86 10.86 -13.10
N ALA A 53 8.81 9.93 -13.10
CA ALA A 53 9.43 9.44 -11.87
C ALA A 53 10.05 10.55 -11.02
N ALA A 54 10.70 11.55 -11.62
CA ALA A 54 11.27 12.67 -10.88
C ALA A 54 10.20 13.53 -10.18
N GLN A 55 9.04 13.71 -10.80
CA GLN A 55 7.91 14.43 -10.21
C GLN A 55 7.26 13.61 -9.08
N SER A 56 7.13 12.28 -9.22
CA SER A 56 6.66 11.38 -8.15
C SER A 56 7.59 11.43 -6.94
N ILE A 57 8.91 11.35 -7.16
CA ILE A 57 9.92 11.51 -6.10
C ILE A 57 9.80 12.87 -5.40
N ALA A 58 9.67 13.95 -6.18
CA ALA A 58 9.55 15.30 -5.63
C ALA A 58 8.26 15.46 -4.80
N ALA A 59 7.12 14.91 -5.26
CA ALA A 59 5.86 14.92 -4.54
C ALA A 59 5.93 14.10 -3.25
N SER A 60 6.54 12.92 -3.29
CA SER A 60 6.84 12.12 -2.09
C SER A 60 7.70 12.90 -1.10
N ASN A 61 8.76 13.53 -1.57
CA ASN A 61 9.67 14.30 -0.72
C ASN A 61 9.06 15.60 -0.16
N ALA A 62 7.98 16.10 -0.74
CA ALA A 62 7.25 17.24 -0.21
C ALA A 62 6.36 16.89 1.00
N GLY A 63 5.98 15.62 1.16
CA GLY A 63 5.20 15.11 2.28
C GLY A 63 6.06 14.48 3.38
N ASN A 64 5.38 13.93 4.40
CA ASN A 64 5.99 13.10 5.44
C ASN A 64 5.30 11.73 5.39
N TYR A 65 6.00 10.75 4.88
CA TYR A 65 5.50 9.39 4.71
C TYR A 65 6.35 8.40 5.48
N ASP A 66 5.72 7.36 6.01
CA ASP A 66 6.39 6.28 6.72
C ASP A 66 6.99 5.26 5.74
N LEU A 67 6.50 5.24 4.50
CA LEU A 67 7.02 4.43 3.40
C LEU A 67 6.68 5.08 2.04
N HIS A 68 7.62 5.08 1.11
CA HIS A 68 7.39 5.28 -0.32
C HIS A 68 7.27 3.90 -0.98
N LEU A 69 6.12 3.61 -1.56
CA LEU A 69 5.83 2.33 -2.21
C LEU A 69 5.62 2.55 -3.71
N ALA A 70 6.57 2.12 -4.51
CA ALA A 70 6.48 2.17 -5.96
C ALA A 70 6.01 0.82 -6.52
N LEU A 71 5.09 0.86 -7.49
CA LEU A 71 4.52 -0.32 -8.14
C LEU A 71 4.91 -0.30 -9.62
N HIS A 72 5.64 -1.31 -10.06
CA HIS A 72 6.18 -1.45 -11.40
C HIS A 72 6.10 -2.88 -11.92
N SER A 73 6.37 -3.06 -13.19
CA SER A 73 6.61 -4.35 -13.82
C SER A 73 7.83 -4.29 -14.72
N ASN A 74 8.68 -5.28 -14.60
CA ASN A 74 9.99 -5.36 -15.25
C ASN A 74 9.90 -5.68 -16.75
N ALA A 75 10.96 -5.38 -17.47
CA ALA A 75 11.20 -5.83 -18.84
C ALA A 75 12.53 -6.56 -18.95
N SER A 76 12.57 -7.62 -19.75
CA SER A 76 13.84 -8.25 -20.11
C SER A 76 14.67 -7.33 -20.98
N PRO A 77 16.01 -7.37 -20.89
CA PRO A 77 16.87 -6.80 -21.95
C PRO A 77 16.52 -7.39 -23.33
N ASP A 78 16.75 -6.62 -24.39
CA ASP A 78 16.35 -7.01 -25.76
C ASP A 78 16.80 -8.44 -26.15
N GLU A 79 18.02 -8.84 -25.75
CA GLU A 79 18.58 -10.16 -26.06
C GLU A 79 17.89 -11.31 -25.30
N LEU A 80 17.17 -10.99 -24.21
CA LEU A 80 16.46 -11.94 -23.36
C LEU A 80 14.94 -11.70 -23.37
N SER A 81 14.44 -10.91 -24.33
CA SER A 81 13.03 -10.52 -24.37
C SER A 81 12.11 -11.72 -24.22
N GLY A 82 11.18 -11.63 -23.25
CA GLY A 82 10.22 -12.67 -22.90
C GLY A 82 10.79 -13.89 -22.16
N GLN A 83 12.08 -13.91 -21.82
CA GLN A 83 12.73 -15.08 -21.20
C GLN A 83 12.89 -14.96 -19.69
N LEU A 84 12.98 -13.74 -19.14
CA LEU A 84 13.10 -13.54 -17.71
C LEU A 84 11.72 -13.60 -17.03
N GLN A 85 11.70 -13.98 -15.76
CA GLN A 85 10.49 -14.17 -14.97
C GLN A 85 10.72 -13.84 -13.50
N GLY A 86 9.63 -13.56 -12.80
CA GLY A 86 9.55 -13.52 -11.36
C GLY A 86 9.64 -12.11 -10.76
N PRO A 87 8.98 -11.90 -9.59
CA PRO A 87 8.96 -10.62 -8.91
C PRO A 87 10.30 -10.28 -8.25
N VAL A 88 10.62 -8.99 -8.22
CA VAL A 88 11.76 -8.46 -7.47
C VAL A 88 11.32 -7.22 -6.71
N VAL A 89 11.70 -7.10 -5.44
CA VAL A 89 11.42 -5.94 -4.62
C VAL A 89 12.72 -5.24 -4.26
N TYR A 90 12.90 -4.03 -4.78
CA TYR A 90 14.12 -3.26 -4.61
C TYR A 90 14.06 -2.27 -3.45
N TYR A 91 15.22 -2.06 -2.81
CA TYR A 91 15.45 -1.05 -1.78
C TYR A 91 16.84 -0.40 -1.92
N ALA A 92 17.07 0.76 -1.32
CA ALA A 92 18.39 1.39 -1.37
C ALA A 92 19.37 0.74 -0.38
N PRO A 93 20.67 0.60 -0.70
CA PRO A 93 21.68 0.17 0.25
C PRO A 93 21.72 1.10 1.48
N GLY A 94 21.67 0.53 2.68
CA GLY A 94 21.67 1.28 3.95
C GLY A 94 20.29 1.77 4.41
N ASP A 95 19.26 1.66 3.61
CA ASP A 95 17.86 1.87 4.05
C ASP A 95 17.34 0.61 4.73
N THR A 96 17.51 0.53 6.06
CA THR A 96 17.11 -0.64 6.85
C THR A 96 15.61 -0.84 6.92
N GLU A 97 14.82 0.24 6.92
CA GLU A 97 13.36 0.15 6.93
C GLU A 97 12.82 -0.20 5.54
N GLY A 98 13.36 0.37 4.46
CA GLY A 98 13.04 -0.04 3.09
C GLY A 98 13.42 -1.50 2.84
N GLN A 99 14.58 -1.96 3.33
CA GLN A 99 14.97 -3.38 3.28
C GLN A 99 13.96 -4.26 4.01
N ARG A 100 13.54 -3.88 5.23
CA ARG A 100 12.57 -4.64 6.02
C ARG A 100 11.22 -4.74 5.31
N ALA A 101 10.72 -3.63 4.78
CA ALA A 101 9.49 -3.62 3.99
C ALA A 101 9.61 -4.50 2.74
N SER A 102 10.70 -4.37 1.98
CA SER A 102 10.93 -5.12 0.73
C SER A 102 11.04 -6.63 0.97
N VAL A 103 11.67 -7.06 2.07
CA VAL A 103 11.76 -8.49 2.44
C VAL A 103 10.38 -9.04 2.80
N ILE A 104 9.56 -8.31 3.56
CA ILE A 104 8.20 -8.74 3.91
C ILE A 104 7.35 -8.87 2.64
N ILE A 105 7.38 -7.85 1.76
CA ILE A 105 6.63 -7.85 0.51
C ILE A 105 7.08 -9.02 -0.39
N ALA A 106 8.37 -9.24 -0.56
CA ALA A 106 8.88 -10.33 -1.39
C ALA A 106 8.47 -11.72 -0.85
N ASN A 107 8.53 -11.92 0.47
CA ASN A 107 8.09 -13.17 1.09
C ASN A 107 6.60 -13.43 0.81
N ASN A 108 5.75 -12.43 1.03
CA ASN A 108 4.30 -12.58 0.82
C ASN A 108 3.95 -12.73 -0.67
N LEU A 109 4.64 -12.02 -1.59
CA LEU A 109 4.47 -12.22 -3.03
C LEU A 109 4.86 -13.63 -3.47
N SER A 110 5.87 -14.24 -2.84
CA SER A 110 6.27 -15.62 -3.13
C SER A 110 5.17 -16.65 -2.85
N GLU A 111 4.26 -16.36 -1.92
CA GLU A 111 3.14 -17.25 -1.59
C GLU A 111 2.05 -17.26 -2.68
N ILE A 112 1.95 -16.18 -3.46
CA ILE A 112 0.91 -16.04 -4.50
C ILE A 112 1.45 -16.10 -5.92
N TYR A 113 2.76 -15.94 -6.12
CA TYR A 113 3.37 -16.05 -7.44
C TYR A 113 3.53 -17.52 -7.84
N PRO A 114 2.88 -17.99 -8.93
CA PRO A 114 2.75 -19.43 -9.20
C PRO A 114 3.94 -20.05 -9.93
N TYR A 115 4.92 -19.23 -10.35
CA TYR A 115 6.04 -19.69 -11.18
C TYR A 115 7.38 -19.62 -10.44
N SER A 116 8.48 -19.92 -11.15
CA SER A 116 9.84 -19.85 -10.64
C SER A 116 10.68 -18.90 -11.51
N PRO A 117 11.58 -18.10 -10.91
CA PRO A 117 11.94 -18.08 -9.48
C PRO A 117 10.90 -17.36 -8.63
N PRO A 118 10.84 -17.64 -7.30
CA PRO A 118 9.99 -16.91 -6.38
C PRO A 118 10.43 -15.46 -6.24
N ALA A 119 9.58 -14.63 -5.65
CA ALA A 119 9.90 -13.24 -5.39
C ALA A 119 11.13 -13.10 -4.47
N ARG A 120 11.93 -12.07 -4.67
CA ARG A 120 13.13 -11.79 -3.89
C ARG A 120 13.29 -10.29 -3.63
N ALA A 121 13.95 -9.96 -2.52
CA ALA A 121 14.32 -8.58 -2.20
C ALA A 121 15.79 -8.34 -2.54
N GLU A 122 16.08 -7.24 -3.25
CA GLU A 122 17.43 -6.89 -3.69
C GLU A 122 17.76 -5.42 -3.44
N SER A 123 18.99 -5.11 -3.09
CA SER A 123 19.43 -3.72 -3.01
C SER A 123 19.85 -3.18 -4.37
N THR A 124 19.53 -1.90 -4.64
CA THR A 124 19.93 -1.23 -5.87
C THR A 124 20.32 0.22 -5.66
N THR A 125 21.27 0.70 -6.45
CA THR A 125 21.64 2.12 -6.55
C THR A 125 21.12 2.79 -7.82
N ASN A 126 20.43 2.03 -8.70
CA ASN A 126 20.08 2.47 -10.05
C ASN A 126 18.64 3.00 -10.17
N ILE A 127 17.81 2.77 -9.15
CA ILE A 127 16.39 3.19 -9.16
C ILE A 127 16.22 4.46 -8.32
N GLY A 128 15.79 5.55 -8.97
CA GLY A 128 15.62 6.84 -8.31
C GLY A 128 14.58 6.83 -7.20
N GLU A 129 13.48 6.08 -7.35
CA GLU A 129 12.40 6.02 -6.36
C GLU A 129 12.80 5.32 -5.05
N VAL A 130 13.90 4.59 -5.00
CA VAL A 130 14.45 4.07 -3.74
C VAL A 130 15.67 4.86 -3.24
N THR A 131 16.42 5.52 -4.15
CA THR A 131 17.68 6.18 -3.77
C THR A 131 17.54 7.68 -3.52
N GLN A 132 16.42 8.31 -3.97
CA GLN A 132 16.23 9.77 -3.92
C GLN A 132 15.02 10.18 -3.07
N THR A 133 14.28 9.24 -2.50
CA THR A 133 13.18 9.50 -1.57
C THR A 133 13.70 9.71 -0.15
N ARG A 134 13.02 10.59 0.62
CA ARG A 134 13.34 10.82 2.04
C ARG A 134 12.72 9.77 2.95
N ALA A 135 11.55 9.28 2.59
CA ALA A 135 10.93 8.16 3.27
C ALA A 135 11.71 6.87 2.96
N PRO A 136 11.73 5.89 3.87
CA PRO A 136 12.11 4.53 3.50
C PRO A 136 11.35 4.08 2.27
N ALA A 137 11.98 3.31 1.37
CA ALA A 137 11.36 3.01 0.08
C ALA A 137 11.44 1.54 -0.30
N SER A 138 10.34 1.06 -0.87
CA SER A 138 10.24 -0.23 -1.57
C SER A 138 9.74 -0.01 -2.98
N PHE A 139 10.42 -0.61 -3.94
CA PHE A 139 10.07 -0.57 -5.35
C PHE A 139 9.79 -2.00 -5.82
N ILE A 140 8.54 -2.27 -6.16
CA ILE A 140 8.09 -3.62 -6.53
C ILE A 140 8.11 -3.74 -8.05
N GLU A 141 8.86 -4.69 -8.57
CA GLU A 141 8.71 -5.25 -9.91
C GLU A 141 7.86 -6.51 -9.77
N PHE A 142 6.57 -6.43 -10.06
CA PHE A 142 5.64 -7.55 -9.82
C PHE A 142 5.94 -8.79 -10.67
N ALA A 143 6.53 -8.63 -11.82
CA ALA A 143 7.09 -9.63 -12.70
C ALA A 143 7.45 -8.98 -14.05
N TYR A 144 7.70 -9.76 -15.10
CA TYR A 144 8.12 -9.25 -16.40
C TYR A 144 6.94 -9.09 -17.36
N HIS A 145 6.64 -7.84 -17.75
CA HIS A 145 5.50 -7.54 -18.63
C HIS A 145 5.69 -8.01 -20.09
N ASP A 146 6.92 -8.25 -20.51
CA ASP A 146 7.26 -8.83 -21.82
C ASP A 146 7.17 -10.37 -21.84
N ASN A 147 7.16 -11.03 -20.67
CA ASN A 147 6.97 -12.47 -20.54
C ASN A 147 5.48 -12.86 -20.57
N VAL A 148 5.11 -13.87 -21.34
CA VAL A 148 3.72 -14.31 -21.54
C VAL A 148 3.04 -14.73 -20.24
N LEU A 149 3.73 -15.53 -19.40
CA LEU A 149 3.15 -16.06 -18.16
C LEU A 149 3.05 -14.99 -17.09
N ASP A 150 4.09 -14.18 -16.93
CA ASP A 150 4.14 -13.10 -15.97
C ASP A 150 3.12 -12.00 -16.28
N ALA A 151 3.05 -11.57 -17.53
CA ALA A 151 2.08 -10.58 -17.97
C ALA A 151 0.63 -11.09 -17.78
N ALA A 152 0.37 -12.38 -18.05
CA ALA A 152 -0.94 -12.97 -17.80
C ALA A 152 -1.25 -13.02 -16.29
N TRP A 153 -0.29 -13.44 -15.45
CA TRP A 153 -0.46 -13.48 -14.01
C TRP A 153 -0.78 -12.09 -13.43
N ILE A 154 -0.07 -11.05 -13.83
CA ILE A 154 -0.35 -9.68 -13.36
C ILE A 154 -1.76 -9.27 -13.73
N ARG A 155 -2.17 -9.46 -15.00
CA ARG A 155 -3.51 -9.07 -15.48
C ARG A 155 -4.64 -9.81 -14.79
N ASP A 156 -4.45 -11.10 -14.56
CA ASP A 156 -5.51 -11.99 -14.04
C ASP A 156 -5.58 -11.99 -12.51
N SER A 157 -4.60 -11.37 -11.81
CA SER A 157 -4.45 -11.42 -10.35
C SER A 157 -4.43 -10.05 -9.69
N ILE A 158 -5.01 -9.01 -10.31
CA ILE A 158 -5.00 -7.61 -9.79
C ILE A 158 -5.44 -7.56 -8.33
N ASP A 159 -6.62 -8.11 -8.00
CA ASP A 159 -7.18 -8.06 -6.65
C ASP A 159 -6.33 -8.88 -5.66
N LEU A 160 -5.84 -10.04 -6.06
CA LEU A 160 -4.98 -10.90 -5.23
C LEU A 160 -3.64 -10.22 -4.91
N ILE A 161 -3.02 -9.58 -5.90
CA ILE A 161 -1.79 -8.82 -5.73
C ILE A 161 -2.02 -7.63 -4.80
N ALA A 162 -3.11 -6.88 -5.02
CA ALA A 162 -3.46 -5.73 -4.20
C ALA A 162 -3.68 -6.11 -2.72
N GLU A 163 -4.45 -7.16 -2.46
CA GLU A 163 -4.67 -7.70 -1.10
C GLU A 163 -3.33 -8.12 -0.47
N ASN A 164 -2.51 -8.89 -1.17
CA ASN A 164 -1.22 -9.39 -0.68
C ASN A 164 -0.26 -8.27 -0.31
N VAL A 165 -0.18 -7.22 -1.13
CA VAL A 165 0.66 -6.04 -0.83
C VAL A 165 0.15 -5.32 0.41
N VAL A 166 -1.17 -5.15 0.60
CA VAL A 166 -1.69 -4.50 1.81
C VAL A 166 -1.53 -5.38 3.04
N VAL A 167 -1.64 -6.71 2.95
CA VAL A 167 -1.24 -7.63 4.02
C VAL A 167 0.21 -7.38 4.41
N SER A 168 1.12 -7.28 3.44
CA SER A 168 2.54 -6.99 3.67
C SER A 168 2.77 -5.64 4.37
N LEU A 169 2.01 -4.61 4.00
CA LEU A 169 2.05 -3.31 4.68
C LEU A 169 1.55 -3.40 6.12
N CYS A 170 0.47 -4.17 6.37
CA CYS A 170 -0.03 -4.41 7.73
C CYS A 170 1.02 -5.12 8.61
N ASP A 171 1.71 -6.11 8.07
CA ASP A 171 2.82 -6.81 8.73
C ASP A 171 3.98 -5.84 9.01
N TYR A 172 4.36 -5.04 8.01
CA TYR A 172 5.42 -4.04 8.15
C TYR A 172 5.12 -3.02 9.24
N PHE A 173 3.90 -2.48 9.29
CA PHE A 173 3.51 -1.51 10.30
C PHE A 173 3.05 -2.14 11.62
N GLY A 174 2.90 -3.45 11.69
CA GLY A 174 2.41 -4.18 12.86
C GLY A 174 0.98 -3.79 13.26
N ILE A 175 0.11 -3.64 12.28
CA ILE A 175 -1.32 -3.36 12.45
C ILE A 175 -2.16 -4.53 11.90
N PRO A 176 -3.40 -4.73 12.36
CA PRO A 176 -4.23 -5.80 11.84
C PRO A 176 -4.62 -5.55 10.38
N PHE A 177 -4.59 -6.62 9.56
CA PHE A 177 -5.23 -6.62 8.26
C PHE A 177 -6.74 -6.72 8.43
N ILE A 178 -7.49 -5.86 7.75
CA ILE A 178 -8.95 -5.76 7.82
C ILE A 178 -9.51 -5.77 6.39
N LEU A 179 -10.33 -6.77 6.09
CA LEU A 179 -11.01 -6.85 4.80
C LEU A 179 -11.91 -5.63 4.58
N PRO A 180 -11.97 -5.09 3.36
CA PRO A 180 -12.87 -4.00 3.03
C PRO A 180 -14.32 -4.35 3.29
N SER A 181 -15.06 -3.40 3.84
CA SER A 181 -16.51 -3.45 4.01
C SER A 181 -17.11 -2.13 3.56
N PRO A 182 -18.42 -2.07 3.27
CA PRO A 182 -19.06 -0.80 2.95
C PRO A 182 -18.77 0.24 4.03
N VAL A 183 -18.41 1.44 3.60
CA VAL A 183 -18.18 2.57 4.50
C VAL A 183 -19.49 2.89 5.23
N ARG A 184 -19.41 3.05 6.54
CA ARG A 184 -20.55 3.31 7.42
C ARG A 184 -20.39 4.65 8.11
N THR A 185 -21.49 5.17 8.59
CA THR A 185 -21.52 6.35 9.45
C THR A 185 -21.88 5.91 10.87
N GLY A 186 -21.19 6.46 11.87
CA GLY A 186 -21.46 6.21 13.27
C GLY A 186 -21.63 7.50 14.05
N LYS A 187 -22.40 7.44 15.12
CA LYS A 187 -22.57 8.52 16.09
C LYS A 187 -21.92 8.12 17.42
N VAL A 188 -21.08 8.99 17.96
CA VAL A 188 -20.43 8.77 19.25
C VAL A 188 -21.42 8.96 20.40
N ASN A 189 -21.44 8.02 21.36
CA ASN A 189 -22.24 8.03 22.58
C ASN A 189 -21.29 7.75 23.75
N SER A 190 -20.68 8.78 24.31
CA SER A 190 -19.64 8.68 25.32
C SER A 190 -19.99 9.43 26.62
N ASP A 191 -21.29 9.63 26.87
CA ASP A 191 -21.85 10.25 28.09
C ASP A 191 -21.20 11.61 28.43
N GLY A 192 -21.05 12.45 27.42
CA GLY A 192 -20.47 13.79 27.54
C GLY A 192 -18.93 13.84 27.54
N ALA A 193 -18.26 12.69 27.47
CA ALA A 193 -16.78 12.63 27.38
C ALA A 193 -16.28 12.66 25.92
N TYR A 194 -14.97 12.76 25.74
CA TYR A 194 -14.34 12.56 24.43
C TYR A 194 -13.99 11.09 24.22
N LEU A 195 -14.34 10.53 23.05
CA LEU A 195 -13.87 9.22 22.61
C LEU A 195 -12.50 9.36 21.95
N ASN A 196 -11.49 8.64 22.43
CA ASN A 196 -10.14 8.72 21.89
C ASN A 196 -10.04 8.04 20.52
N ILE A 197 -9.32 8.69 19.58
CA ILE A 197 -8.80 8.10 18.34
C ILE A 197 -7.37 7.65 18.61
N ARG A 198 -7.07 6.37 18.43
CA ARG A 198 -5.78 5.77 18.82
C ARG A 198 -5.01 5.25 17.62
N THR A 199 -3.68 5.12 17.79
CA THR A 199 -2.77 4.60 16.76
C THR A 199 -2.88 3.09 16.55
N ARG A 200 -3.44 2.34 17.52
CA ARG A 200 -3.64 0.88 17.49
C ARG A 200 -4.95 0.52 18.19
N PRO A 201 -5.54 -0.66 17.94
CA PRO A 201 -6.77 -1.11 18.58
C PRO A 201 -6.50 -1.57 20.02
N SER A 202 -6.08 -0.65 20.89
CA SER A 202 -5.75 -0.89 22.30
C SER A 202 -5.91 0.37 23.12
N THR A 203 -6.42 0.22 24.34
CA THR A 203 -6.55 1.33 25.31
C THR A 203 -5.19 1.87 25.78
N ALA A 204 -4.13 1.08 25.65
CA ALA A 204 -2.75 1.49 25.95
C ALA A 204 -2.08 2.26 24.80
N ALA A 205 -2.67 2.26 23.59
CA ALA A 205 -2.10 2.94 22.45
C ALA A 205 -2.20 4.47 22.57
N TYR A 206 -1.27 5.18 21.93
CA TYR A 206 -1.24 6.64 21.90
C TYR A 206 -2.53 7.20 21.29
N SER A 207 -3.10 8.23 21.92
CA SER A 207 -4.27 8.96 21.42
C SER A 207 -3.83 10.09 20.50
N LYS A 208 -4.30 10.07 19.25
CA LYS A 208 -4.08 11.11 18.23
C LYS A 208 -5.01 12.31 18.43
N GLY A 209 -6.14 12.12 19.12
CA GLY A 209 -7.17 13.13 19.33
C GLY A 209 -8.41 12.54 19.98
N GLY A 210 -9.43 13.37 20.18
CA GLY A 210 -10.71 12.99 20.77
C GLY A 210 -11.90 13.39 19.91
N ILE A 211 -12.90 12.55 19.85
CA ILE A 211 -14.18 12.77 19.19
C ILE A 211 -15.17 13.20 20.25
N PRO A 212 -15.83 14.37 20.13
CA PRO A 212 -16.86 14.78 21.08
C PRO A 212 -18.05 13.81 21.13
N ASP A 213 -18.69 13.73 22.27
CA ASP A 213 -19.98 13.06 22.40
C ASP A 213 -21.00 13.62 21.42
N GLY A 214 -21.81 12.77 20.80
CA GLY A 214 -22.80 13.13 19.78
C GLY A 214 -22.24 13.40 18.40
N ALA A 215 -20.91 13.47 18.20
CA ALA A 215 -20.30 13.69 16.90
C ALA A 215 -20.47 12.50 15.95
N THR A 216 -20.50 12.79 14.66
CA THR A 216 -20.58 11.78 13.59
C THR A 216 -19.20 11.46 13.07
N VAL A 217 -18.93 10.17 12.83
CA VAL A 217 -17.66 9.65 12.30
C VAL A 217 -17.90 8.78 11.07
N THR A 218 -16.92 8.77 10.17
CA THR A 218 -16.84 7.78 9.10
C THR A 218 -16.15 6.51 9.61
N ILE A 219 -16.68 5.33 9.28
CA ILE A 219 -16.16 4.03 9.69
C ILE A 219 -15.73 3.27 8.44
N TYR A 220 -14.43 2.96 8.35
CA TYR A 220 -13.82 2.26 7.21
C TYR A 220 -13.67 0.76 7.43
N GLY A 221 -13.50 0.32 8.69
CA GLY A 221 -13.27 -1.09 9.01
C GLY A 221 -13.51 -1.41 10.49
N GLN A 222 -13.40 -2.69 10.83
CA GLN A 222 -13.56 -3.17 12.20
C GLN A 222 -12.61 -4.32 12.48
N THR A 223 -11.96 -4.29 13.63
CA THR A 223 -11.17 -5.40 14.16
C THR A 223 -11.49 -5.59 15.64
N GLY A 224 -12.02 -6.78 16.00
CA GLY A 224 -12.54 -7.01 17.35
C GLY A 224 -13.53 -5.92 17.76
N ASN A 225 -13.31 -5.30 18.90
CA ASN A 225 -14.14 -4.22 19.44
C ASN A 225 -13.63 -2.81 19.08
N TRP A 226 -12.97 -2.67 17.93
CA TRP A 226 -12.42 -1.39 17.47
C TRP A 226 -12.84 -1.11 16.04
N TYR A 227 -13.35 0.11 15.79
CA TYR A 227 -13.57 0.63 14.46
C TYR A 227 -12.33 1.41 13.99
N VAL A 228 -12.01 1.31 12.70
CA VAL A 228 -11.17 2.29 12.00
C VAL A 228 -12.08 3.45 11.64
N VAL A 229 -11.84 4.62 12.23
CA VAL A 229 -12.66 5.80 12.07
C VAL A 229 -11.89 6.97 11.52
N GLU A 230 -12.62 7.88 10.85
CA GLU A 230 -12.13 9.21 10.53
C GLU A 230 -13.03 10.28 11.17
N TYR A 231 -12.39 11.25 11.80
CA TYR A 231 -13.01 12.45 12.34
C TYR A 231 -12.08 13.65 12.20
N ASN A 232 -12.54 14.72 11.53
CA ASN A 232 -11.73 15.93 11.28
C ASN A 232 -10.35 15.65 10.68
N ASN A 233 -10.29 14.80 9.66
CA ASN A 233 -9.06 14.35 8.98
C ASN A 233 -8.06 13.59 9.90
N ILE A 234 -8.54 13.07 11.02
CA ILE A 234 -7.75 12.18 11.88
C ILE A 234 -8.29 10.77 11.70
N VAL A 235 -7.49 9.91 11.10
CA VAL A 235 -7.78 8.47 10.97
C VAL A 235 -7.14 7.71 12.14
N GLY A 236 -7.86 6.72 12.68
CA GLY A 236 -7.33 5.85 13.73
C GLY A 236 -8.38 4.90 14.31
N TYR A 237 -8.03 4.24 15.40
CA TYR A 237 -8.91 3.27 16.06
C TYR A 237 -9.70 3.93 17.18
N ALA A 238 -11.03 3.71 17.20
CA ALA A 238 -11.93 4.08 18.27
C ALA A 238 -12.70 2.86 18.78
N ASN A 239 -12.96 2.81 20.08
CA ASN A 239 -13.66 1.66 20.67
C ASN A 239 -15.12 1.65 20.21
N ALA A 240 -15.57 0.50 19.69
CA ALA A 240 -16.88 0.33 19.09
C ALA A 240 -18.04 0.42 20.10
N ASP A 241 -17.81 0.16 21.40
CA ASP A 241 -18.82 0.27 22.44
C ASP A 241 -19.42 1.67 22.58
N TYR A 242 -18.69 2.68 22.13
CA TYR A 242 -19.07 4.10 22.20
C TYR A 242 -19.55 4.66 20.86
N ILE A 243 -19.85 3.80 19.86
CA ILE A 243 -20.29 4.25 18.53
C ILE A 243 -21.52 3.46 18.09
N THR A 244 -22.60 4.17 17.85
CA THR A 244 -23.82 3.59 17.26
C THR A 244 -23.81 3.83 15.75
N ILE A 245 -23.98 2.77 14.95
CA ILE A 245 -24.14 2.86 13.49
C ILE A 245 -25.46 3.53 13.14
N ILE A 246 -25.45 4.48 12.19
CA ILE A 246 -26.62 5.25 11.74
C ILE A 246 -26.78 5.23 10.22
#